data_79e34787abd509f473343e3e80521fe9
#
_entry.id   79e34787abd509f473343e3e80521fe9
#
_cell.length_a   1.000
_cell.length_b   1.000
_cell.length_c   1.000
_cell.angle_alpha   90.00
_cell.angle_beta   90.00
_cell.angle_gamma   90.00
#
_symmetry.space_group_name_H-M   'P 1'
#
loop_
_entity.id
_entity.type
_entity.pdbx_description
1 polymer ?
#
loop_
_entity_poly.entity_id
_entity_poly.type
_entity_poly.pdbx_seq_one_letter_code
_entity_poly.pdbx_strand_id
1 'polypeptide(L)'
;MGFPCNQFKLQEPGTNAEIKEFCTSKYSVAFDLFSKINVNGDEAHGFYKHLTAQSTLPKAVGPVSWNFEKFLIDRTGTVIARFDGKVKPDAAELVKLIEQHLAK
;
A
#
# COMPACT_ATOMS: atom_id res chain seq x y z
N MET A 1 1.63 -4.28 -5.93
CA MET A 1 1.94 -5.14 -4.76
C MET A 1 0.95 -4.86 -3.64
N GLY A 2 0.42 -5.91 -3.03
CA GLY A 2 -0.50 -5.81 -1.90
C GLY A 2 0.09 -6.37 -0.63
N PHE A 3 -0.08 -5.64 0.47
CA PHE A 3 0.40 -6.04 1.80
C PHE A 3 -0.79 -6.10 2.76
N PRO A 4 -1.35 -7.31 3.01
CA PRO A 4 -2.47 -7.46 3.94
C PRO A 4 -2.06 -7.07 5.36
N CYS A 5 -2.98 -6.44 6.09
CA CYS A 5 -2.75 -5.99 7.46
C CYS A 5 -4.03 -6.10 8.28
N ASN A 6 -3.93 -6.62 9.51
CA ASN A 6 -5.06 -6.80 10.40
C ASN A 6 -5.18 -5.71 11.48
N GLN A 7 -4.39 -4.64 11.40
CA GLN A 7 -4.37 -3.59 12.43
C GLN A 7 -5.54 -2.60 12.35
N PHE A 8 -6.33 -2.64 11.27
CA PHE A 8 -7.45 -1.72 11.07
C PHE A 8 -8.77 -2.43 11.36
N LYS A 9 -9.25 -2.33 12.60
CA LYS A 9 -10.47 -2.97 13.10
C LYS A 9 -10.53 -4.47 12.87
N LEU A 10 -9.36 -5.13 12.84
CA LEU A 10 -9.26 -6.58 12.67
C LEU A 10 -10.02 -7.09 11.42
N GLN A 11 -9.95 -6.34 10.32
CA GLN A 11 -10.68 -6.65 9.09
C GLN A 11 -9.98 -7.67 8.18
N GLU A 12 -8.75 -8.10 8.54
CA GLU A 12 -7.99 -9.09 7.78
C GLU A 12 -7.50 -10.24 8.67
N PRO A 13 -8.41 -11.00 9.32
CA PRO A 13 -8.02 -12.03 10.30
C PRO A 13 -7.55 -13.34 9.69
N GLY A 14 -7.78 -13.57 8.38
CA GLY A 14 -7.45 -14.82 7.73
C GLY A 14 -5.96 -15.10 7.61
N THR A 15 -5.61 -16.34 7.27
CA THR A 15 -4.24 -16.72 6.91
C THR A 15 -3.85 -16.13 5.57
N ASN A 16 -2.56 -16.15 5.24
CA ASN A 16 -2.10 -15.65 3.94
C ASN A 16 -2.77 -16.38 2.77
N ALA A 17 -2.93 -17.69 2.88
CA ALA A 17 -3.61 -18.50 1.85
C ALA A 17 -5.09 -18.14 1.72
N GLU A 18 -5.79 -17.97 2.83
CA GLU A 18 -7.20 -17.57 2.84
C GLU A 18 -7.41 -16.18 2.25
N ILE A 19 -6.52 -15.24 2.58
CA ILE A 19 -6.55 -13.88 2.05
C ILE A 19 -6.37 -13.90 0.53
N LYS A 20 -5.38 -14.65 0.04
CA LYS A 20 -5.11 -14.77 -1.39
C LYS A 20 -6.32 -15.33 -2.14
N GLU A 21 -6.93 -16.39 -1.62
CA GLU A 21 -8.10 -17.00 -2.23
C GLU A 21 -9.29 -16.04 -2.24
N PHE A 22 -9.55 -15.36 -1.14
CA PHE A 22 -10.61 -14.36 -1.04
C PHE A 22 -10.43 -13.25 -2.08
N CYS A 23 -9.23 -12.69 -2.16
CA CYS A 23 -8.94 -11.61 -3.12
C CYS A 23 -9.07 -12.09 -4.56
N THR A 24 -8.57 -13.27 -4.87
CA THR A 24 -8.61 -13.82 -6.22
C THR A 24 -10.04 -14.17 -6.64
N SER A 25 -10.79 -14.91 -5.79
CA SER A 25 -12.11 -15.41 -6.15
C SER A 25 -13.19 -14.34 -6.12
N LYS A 26 -13.12 -13.38 -5.19
CA LYS A 26 -14.16 -12.37 -5.02
C LYS A 26 -13.88 -11.07 -5.77
N TYR A 27 -12.61 -10.67 -5.88
CA TYR A 27 -12.22 -9.41 -6.49
C TYR A 27 -11.30 -9.55 -7.70
N SER A 28 -11.01 -10.79 -8.12
CA SER A 28 -10.16 -11.08 -9.28
C SER A 28 -8.79 -10.39 -9.21
N VAL A 29 -8.22 -10.29 -8.01
CA VAL A 29 -6.89 -9.68 -7.82
C VAL A 29 -5.84 -10.51 -8.54
N ALA A 30 -5.09 -9.87 -9.43
CA ALA A 30 -4.04 -10.50 -10.24
C ALA A 30 -2.63 -9.97 -9.92
N PHE A 31 -2.51 -8.90 -9.15
CA PHE A 31 -1.19 -8.40 -8.73
C PHE A 31 -0.62 -9.20 -7.55
N ASP A 32 0.66 -9.04 -7.30
CA ASP A 32 1.35 -9.77 -6.23
C ASP A 32 0.83 -9.39 -4.85
N LEU A 33 0.46 -10.41 -4.07
CA LEU A 33 0.10 -10.27 -2.66
C LEU A 33 1.22 -10.86 -1.82
N PHE A 34 1.68 -10.07 -0.84
CA PHE A 34 2.72 -10.51 0.09
C PHE A 34 2.09 -11.00 1.40
N SER A 35 2.91 -11.57 2.27
CA SER A 35 2.45 -12.05 3.57
C SER A 35 1.86 -10.92 4.40
N LYS A 36 0.86 -11.24 5.23
CA LYS A 36 0.27 -10.28 6.16
C LYS A 36 1.33 -9.76 7.11
N ILE A 37 1.35 -8.43 7.30
CA ILE A 37 2.32 -7.74 8.15
C ILE A 37 1.63 -6.68 9.00
N ASN A 38 2.33 -6.17 10.00
CA ASN A 38 1.95 -4.95 10.69
C ASN A 38 2.62 -3.77 9.99
N VAL A 39 1.89 -2.67 9.88
CA VAL A 39 2.36 -1.46 9.17
C VAL A 39 2.58 -0.27 10.10
N ASN A 40 2.06 -0.33 11.32
CA ASN A 40 2.15 0.74 12.32
C ASN A 40 2.72 0.21 13.64
N GLY A 41 3.32 1.11 14.44
CA GLY A 41 3.81 0.83 15.76
C GLY A 41 5.18 0.15 15.76
N ASP A 42 5.64 -0.26 16.94
CA ASP A 42 6.96 -0.86 17.12
C ASP A 42 7.12 -2.20 16.40
N GLU A 43 6.00 -2.91 16.21
CA GLU A 43 5.96 -4.21 15.54
C GLU A 43 5.80 -4.10 14.02
N ALA A 44 5.80 -2.90 13.46
CA ALA A 44 5.68 -2.70 12.02
C ALA A 44 6.86 -3.36 11.28
N HIS A 45 6.55 -3.96 10.13
CA HIS A 45 7.58 -4.52 9.24
C HIS A 45 8.55 -3.41 8.81
N GLY A 46 9.85 -3.74 8.74
CA GLY A 46 10.90 -2.77 8.39
C GLY A 46 10.65 -2.00 7.10
N PHE A 47 10.06 -2.65 6.09
CA PHE A 47 9.67 -2.00 4.84
C PHE A 47 8.70 -0.85 5.08
N TYR A 48 7.66 -1.06 5.91
CA TYR A 48 6.69 0.00 6.23
C TYR A 48 7.27 1.05 7.15
N LYS A 49 8.17 0.71 8.05
CA LYS A 49 8.92 1.72 8.82
C LYS A 49 9.68 2.67 7.87
N HIS A 50 10.28 2.11 6.83
CA HIS A 50 10.96 2.90 5.80
C HIS A 50 9.96 3.76 5.00
N LEU A 51 8.88 3.16 4.50
CA LEU A 51 7.89 3.88 3.68
C LEU A 51 7.27 5.07 4.43
N THR A 52 6.86 4.85 5.67
CA THR A 52 6.16 5.87 6.46
C THR A 52 7.07 6.97 6.99
N ALA A 53 8.38 6.76 6.96
CA ALA A 53 9.37 7.76 7.35
C ALA A 53 9.77 8.69 6.20
N GLN A 54 9.36 8.40 4.97
CA GLN A 54 9.72 9.22 3.81
C GLN A 54 8.88 10.48 3.74
N SER A 55 9.53 11.59 3.35
CA SER A 55 8.85 12.87 3.13
C SER A 55 8.15 12.82 1.76
N THR A 56 6.85 12.71 1.75
CA THR A 56 6.05 12.50 0.54
C THR A 56 4.85 13.44 0.47
N LEU A 57 4.28 13.58 -0.75
CA LEU A 57 3.06 14.32 -1.02
C LEU A 57 2.20 13.46 -1.96
N PRO A 58 0.89 13.64 -2.02
CA PRO A 58 0.09 14.59 -1.22
C PRO A 58 -0.04 14.25 0.26
N LYS A 59 0.19 12.97 0.66
CA LYS A 59 0.17 12.62 2.07
C LYS A 59 1.59 12.64 2.64
N ALA A 60 1.76 13.36 3.74
CA ALA A 60 3.05 13.55 4.40
C ALA A 60 3.49 12.33 5.21
N VAL A 61 4.70 12.39 5.76
CA VAL A 61 5.27 11.40 6.68
C VAL A 61 4.34 11.14 7.87
N GLY A 62 4.32 9.90 8.33
CA GLY A 62 3.52 9.50 9.48
C GLY A 62 2.94 8.09 9.34
N PRO A 63 2.23 7.60 10.36
CA PRO A 63 1.66 6.26 10.32
C PRO A 63 0.60 6.08 9.24
N VAL A 64 0.39 4.84 8.82
CA VAL A 64 -0.71 4.48 7.92
C VAL A 64 -2.02 4.68 8.67
N SER A 65 -2.94 5.47 8.10
CA SER A 65 -4.16 5.86 8.80
C SER A 65 -5.30 4.86 8.65
N TRP A 66 -5.35 4.12 7.55
CA TRP A 66 -6.44 3.18 7.28
C TRP A 66 -6.10 2.24 6.11
N ASN A 67 -7.03 1.36 5.76
CA ASN A 67 -6.92 0.44 4.64
C ASN A 67 -6.72 1.18 3.31
N PHE A 68 -6.08 0.51 2.36
CA PHE A 68 -5.87 0.96 0.99
C PHE A 68 -4.99 2.20 0.83
N GLU A 69 -4.17 2.52 1.81
CA GLU A 69 -3.16 3.55 1.64
C GLU A 69 -2.15 3.10 0.58
N LYS A 70 -1.72 4.03 -0.26
CA LYS A 70 -0.90 3.74 -1.43
C LYS A 70 0.42 4.48 -1.37
N PHE A 71 1.49 3.79 -1.73
CA PHE A 71 2.83 4.36 -1.87
C PHE A 71 3.28 4.14 -3.31
N LEU A 72 3.67 5.21 -3.98
CA LEU A 72 4.22 5.11 -5.33
C LEU A 72 5.73 5.09 -5.26
N ILE A 73 6.33 4.04 -5.82
CA ILE A 73 7.77 3.81 -5.80
C ILE A 73 8.24 3.79 -7.25
N ASP A 74 9.29 4.56 -7.57
CA ASP A 74 9.80 4.63 -8.93
C ASP A 74 10.72 3.45 -9.26
N ARG A 75 11.27 3.44 -10.47
CA ARG A 75 12.11 2.34 -10.97
C ARG A 75 13.43 2.20 -10.20
N THR A 76 13.85 3.22 -9.49
CA THR A 76 15.08 3.20 -8.68
C THR A 76 14.82 2.77 -7.24
N GLY A 77 13.57 2.54 -6.86
CA GLY A 77 13.19 2.18 -5.50
C GLY A 77 12.91 3.37 -4.59
N THR A 78 12.88 4.59 -5.15
CA THR A 78 12.59 5.80 -4.39
C THR A 78 11.09 5.96 -4.19
N VAL A 79 10.67 6.25 -2.96
CA VAL A 79 9.26 6.54 -2.65
C VAL A 79 8.97 7.97 -3.05
N ILE A 80 8.19 8.16 -4.12
CA ILE A 80 7.98 9.46 -4.75
C ILE A 80 6.64 10.10 -4.40
N ALA A 81 5.67 9.31 -3.94
CA ALA A 81 4.35 9.83 -3.56
C ALA A 81 3.65 8.87 -2.62
N ARG A 82 2.69 9.41 -1.87
CA ARG A 82 1.88 8.66 -0.93
C ARG A 82 0.46 9.19 -0.99
N PHE A 83 -0.52 8.28 -1.07
CA PHE A 83 -1.93 8.63 -1.18
C PHE A 83 -2.73 7.96 -0.08
N ASP A 84 -3.66 8.72 0.51
CA ASP A 84 -4.62 8.21 1.48
C ASP A 84 -5.49 7.10 0.85
N GLY A 85 -6.03 6.23 1.69
CA GLY A 85 -6.92 5.16 1.24
C GLY A 85 -8.15 5.63 0.48
N LYS A 86 -8.59 6.87 0.70
CA LYS A 86 -9.71 7.48 -0.01
C LYS A 86 -9.44 7.75 -1.48
N VAL A 87 -8.19 7.87 -1.87
CA VAL A 87 -7.81 8.12 -3.26
C VAL A 87 -7.95 6.82 -4.05
N LYS A 88 -8.79 6.82 -5.08
CA LYS A 88 -9.00 5.63 -5.90
C LYS A 88 -7.77 5.34 -6.76
N PRO A 89 -7.51 4.05 -7.09
CA PRO A 89 -6.36 3.70 -7.92
C PRO A 89 -6.36 4.34 -9.31
N ASP A 90 -7.53 4.71 -9.81
CA ASP A 90 -7.71 5.36 -11.13
C ASP A 90 -7.88 6.88 -11.02
N ALA A 91 -7.65 7.46 -9.85
CA ALA A 91 -7.72 8.92 -9.68
C ALA A 91 -6.74 9.61 -10.65
N ALA A 92 -7.20 10.69 -11.27
CA ALA A 92 -6.41 11.39 -12.30
C ALA A 92 -5.03 11.83 -11.80
N GLU A 93 -4.94 12.30 -10.57
CA GLU A 93 -3.68 12.74 -9.96
C GLU A 93 -2.68 11.58 -9.80
N LEU A 94 -3.16 10.41 -9.41
CA LEU A 94 -2.32 9.22 -9.25
C LEU A 94 -1.87 8.70 -10.61
N VAL A 95 -2.79 8.56 -11.55
CA VAL A 95 -2.49 8.09 -12.91
C VAL A 95 -1.49 9.01 -13.59
N LYS A 96 -1.64 10.32 -13.44
CA LYS A 96 -0.70 11.31 -14.01
C LYS A 96 0.71 11.12 -13.48
N LEU A 97 0.87 10.91 -12.17
CA LEU A 97 2.18 10.68 -11.57
C LEU A 97 2.80 9.36 -12.07
N ILE A 98 2.00 8.31 -12.18
CA ILE A 98 2.47 7.03 -12.72
C ILE A 98 2.99 7.22 -14.14
N GLU A 99 2.21 7.88 -15.00
CA GLU A 99 2.60 8.11 -16.40
C GLU A 99 3.89 8.94 -16.51
N GLN A 100 4.02 9.99 -15.69
CA GLN A 100 5.21 10.83 -15.67
C GLN A 100 6.46 10.03 -15.31
N HIS A 101 6.37 9.12 -14.35
CA HIS A 101 7.52 8.34 -13.91
C HIS A 101 7.78 7.12 -14.78
N LEU A 102 6.80 6.61 -15.51
CA LEU A 102 7.00 5.58 -16.53
C LEU A 102 7.76 6.13 -17.75
N ALA A 103 7.58 7.41 -18.06
CA ALA A 103 8.25 8.06 -19.19
C ALA A 103 9.75 8.31 -18.94
N LYS A 104 10.18 8.21 -17.70
CA LYS A 104 11.60 8.34 -17.33
C LYS A 104 12.24 6.96 -17.33
#